data_09a4081bf953287ad272a935a11e82a8
#
_entry.id   09a4081bf953287ad272a935a11e82a8
#
_cell.length_a   1.000
_cell.length_b   1.000
_cell.length_c   1.000
_cell.angle_alpha   90.00
_cell.angle_beta   90.00
_cell.angle_gamma   90.00
#
_symmetry.space_group_name_H-M   'P 1'
#
loop_
_entity.id
_entity.type
_entity.pdbx_description
1 polymer ?
#
loop_
_entity_poly.entity_id
_entity_poly.type
_entity_poly.pdbx_seq_one_letter_code
_entity_poly.pdbx_strand_id
1 'polypeptide(L)'
;MKKIFLIGLTAAAMMASCSNDETVEMAQQKAIGFSNAFVNNGTRSVVDPSFTTSTLKDFAVYGFTQNGQIFNGEKVAKGGAASTGWSYDNVQYWVPGNTYTFGAIAPYSVAGNVSNVTLPTGATKVGMEVAFTNTDANQVDLLHAEPAQITGVTASYTAPVSMTFNHQLSKVKFSFQNSVGEGYNVKVSNVKITDAFKEGTLTVAATGNTWGGQTDKTLELNFGNVVADGATADEAAVIANAATLESYNEKLMIPMGSSAKYTVTFTAELYKGDVLLGTYNHRVEIKNVEFKLGYCYDFKASLTHENITGQDELNPIEFAVTKVEDWNKADVDKGLNVPTTQSGI
;
A
#
# COMPACT_ATOMS: atom_id res chain seq x y z
N MET A 1 -35.31 -68.32 10.52
CA MET A 1 -34.71 -69.11 11.61
C MET A 1 -33.63 -68.24 12.24
N LYS A 2 -33.99 -67.63 13.27
CA LYS A 2 -33.55 -67.55 14.65
C LYS A 2 -32.16 -68.16 14.89
N LYS A 3 -31.20 -67.33 15.39
CA LYS A 3 -30.51 -67.60 16.66
C LYS A 3 -29.81 -66.34 17.16
N ILE A 4 -30.31 -65.84 18.26
CA ILE A 4 -29.75 -64.91 19.23
C ILE A 4 -28.64 -65.63 19.97
N PHE A 5 -27.48 -65.00 20.22
CA PHE A 5 -26.62 -65.31 21.33
C PHE A 5 -26.21 -64.04 22.08
N LEU A 6 -26.77 -63.99 23.26
CA LEU A 6 -26.49 -63.08 24.35
C LEU A 6 -25.56 -63.81 25.33
N ILE A 7 -24.41 -63.29 25.68
CA ILE A 7 -23.58 -63.65 26.84
C ILE A 7 -22.47 -62.62 26.91
N GLY A 8 -22.08 -61.99 27.95
CA GLY A 8 -22.39 -61.99 29.33
C GLY A 8 -21.40 -61.07 29.99
N LEU A 9 -21.95 -60.30 30.91
CA LEU A 9 -21.24 -59.26 31.73
C LEU A 9 -20.37 -60.05 32.77
N THR A 10 -19.05 -59.80 32.81
CA THR A 10 -18.22 -60.08 34.00
C THR A 10 -17.41 -58.84 34.37
N ALA A 11 -17.83 -58.23 35.46
CA ALA A 11 -17.07 -57.27 36.23
C ALA A 11 -15.87 -58.01 36.90
N ALA A 12 -14.69 -57.50 36.75
CA ALA A 12 -13.56 -57.74 37.60
C ALA A 12 -12.94 -56.43 38.04
N ALA A 13 -13.36 -55.98 39.20
CA ALA A 13 -12.59 -55.01 40.00
C ALA A 13 -11.38 -55.79 40.55
N MET A 14 -10.17 -55.24 40.31
CA MET A 14 -8.99 -55.54 41.18
C MET A 14 -7.85 -54.55 40.84
N MET A 15 -7.37 -53.97 41.93
CA MET A 15 -6.05 -53.46 42.23
C MET A 15 -5.79 -52.00 41.94
N ALA A 16 -6.03 -51.25 43.01
CA ALA A 16 -5.30 -50.02 43.27
C ALA A 16 -3.80 -50.34 43.34
N SER A 17 -3.06 -49.98 42.33
CA SER A 17 -1.61 -49.79 42.36
C SER A 17 -1.37 -48.30 42.32
N CYS A 18 -0.94 -47.74 43.45
CA CYS A 18 -0.30 -46.45 43.48
C CYS A 18 0.96 -46.51 42.62
N SER A 19 0.85 -46.15 41.38
CA SER A 19 1.97 -45.65 40.61
C SER A 19 1.79 -44.11 40.56
N ASN A 20 2.84 -43.42 40.96
CA ASN A 20 2.96 -41.99 40.67
C ASN A 20 2.74 -41.80 39.17
N ASP A 21 1.53 -41.49 38.82
CA ASP A 21 1.19 -40.96 37.52
C ASP A 21 1.78 -39.56 37.48
N GLU A 22 3.06 -39.48 37.13
CA GLU A 22 3.55 -38.23 36.56
C GLU A 22 2.66 -38.02 35.35
N THR A 23 1.60 -37.22 35.55
CA THR A 23 0.93 -36.57 34.46
C THR A 23 1.98 -35.76 33.75
N VAL A 24 2.58 -36.35 32.73
CA VAL A 24 3.30 -35.58 31.71
C VAL A 24 2.23 -34.67 31.15
N GLU A 25 2.12 -33.47 31.71
CA GLU A 25 1.41 -32.38 31.05
C GLU A 25 2.09 -32.26 29.68
N MET A 26 1.50 -32.90 28.68
CA MET A 26 1.88 -32.59 27.30
C MET A 26 1.64 -31.11 27.13
N ALA A 27 2.72 -30.35 27.18
CA ALA A 27 2.68 -28.92 26.98
C ALA A 27 1.88 -28.68 25.70
N GLN A 28 0.65 -28.16 25.85
CA GLN A 28 -0.20 -27.87 24.69
C GLN A 28 0.57 -26.89 23.80
N GLN A 29 0.99 -27.37 22.64
CA GLN A 29 1.63 -26.52 21.66
C GLN A 29 0.70 -25.33 21.39
N LYS A 30 1.22 -24.13 21.51
CA LYS A 30 0.46 -22.90 21.27
C LYS A 30 0.48 -22.57 19.77
N ALA A 31 -0.70 -22.31 19.22
CA ALA A 31 -0.83 -21.90 17.83
C ALA A 31 -0.10 -20.59 17.57
N ILE A 32 0.52 -20.47 16.42
CA ILE A 32 1.11 -19.22 15.94
C ILE A 32 -0.04 -18.27 15.64
N GLY A 33 -0.15 -17.19 16.38
CA GLY A 33 -1.16 -16.14 16.16
C GLY A 33 -0.55 -14.95 15.44
N PHE A 34 -1.42 -14.15 14.83
CA PHE A 34 -1.05 -12.86 14.23
C PHE A 34 -1.80 -11.74 14.95
N SER A 35 -1.12 -10.61 15.15
CA SER A 35 -1.71 -9.46 15.83
C SER A 35 -1.21 -8.15 15.23
N ASN A 36 -1.84 -7.05 15.63
CA ASN A 36 -1.43 -5.70 15.25
C ASN A 36 -1.17 -5.55 13.74
N ALA A 37 -1.92 -6.32 12.90
CA ALA A 37 -1.86 -6.11 11.48
C ALA A 37 -2.44 -4.72 11.18
N PHE A 38 -1.56 -3.75 11.01
CA PHE A 38 -1.89 -2.38 10.69
C PHE A 38 -1.00 -1.88 9.56
N VAL A 39 -1.52 -0.92 8.82
CA VAL A 39 -0.79 -0.23 7.78
C VAL A 39 -0.16 1.01 8.40
N ASN A 40 1.14 1.21 8.20
CA ASN A 40 1.78 2.47 8.54
C ASN A 40 1.20 3.57 7.64
N ASN A 41 0.47 4.49 8.23
CA ASN A 41 -0.03 5.68 7.56
C ASN A 41 0.74 6.89 8.10
N GLY A 42 1.67 7.41 7.31
CA GLY A 42 2.11 8.79 7.46
C GLY A 42 0.98 9.69 6.94
N THR A 43 0.64 10.71 7.69
CA THR A 43 -0.33 11.77 7.41
C THR A 43 -1.65 11.40 6.75
N ARG A 44 -2.70 11.84 7.39
CA ARG A 44 -4.07 11.75 6.91
C ARG A 44 -4.24 12.61 5.65
N SER A 45 -4.30 11.99 4.51
CA SER A 45 -5.01 12.58 3.39
C SER A 45 -6.51 12.50 3.68
N VAL A 46 -7.21 13.59 3.52
CA VAL A 46 -8.59 13.76 3.99
C VAL A 46 -9.61 12.99 3.14
N VAL A 47 -9.22 12.38 2.02
CA VAL A 47 -10.18 12.00 0.96
C VAL A 47 -10.22 10.52 0.60
N ASP A 48 -9.39 9.63 1.16
CA ASP A 48 -9.54 8.20 0.84
C ASP A 48 -9.64 7.30 2.09
N PRO A 49 -10.88 6.96 2.53
CA PRO A 49 -11.10 6.00 3.59
C PRO A 49 -10.75 4.56 3.18
N SER A 50 -10.43 4.30 1.91
CA SER A 50 -10.20 2.94 1.40
C SER A 50 -8.84 2.34 1.80
N PHE A 51 -7.87 3.16 2.23
CA PHE A 51 -6.50 2.73 2.53
C PHE A 51 -6.08 2.94 3.99
N THR A 52 -6.98 2.71 4.95
CA THR A 52 -6.67 2.82 6.37
C THR A 52 -6.48 1.45 7.02
N THR A 53 -5.88 1.41 8.21
CA THR A 53 -5.75 0.21 9.05
C THR A 53 -7.09 -0.49 9.32
N SER A 54 -8.19 0.24 9.30
CA SER A 54 -9.54 -0.30 9.48
C SER A 54 -10.01 -1.09 8.25
N THR A 55 -9.36 -0.91 7.10
CA THR A 55 -9.74 -1.53 5.82
C THR A 55 -8.89 -2.74 5.45
N LEU A 56 -7.77 -2.99 6.13
CA LEU A 56 -7.02 -4.24 5.94
C LEU A 56 -7.88 -5.42 6.41
N LYS A 57 -8.32 -6.23 5.46
CA LYS A 57 -9.23 -7.37 5.70
C LYS A 57 -8.51 -8.69 5.76
N ASP A 58 -7.48 -8.85 4.94
CA ASP A 58 -6.73 -10.09 4.81
C ASP A 58 -5.32 -9.84 4.24
N PHE A 59 -4.47 -10.84 4.41
CA PHE A 59 -3.13 -10.87 3.84
C PHE A 59 -2.66 -12.31 3.63
N ALA A 60 -1.63 -12.50 2.80
CA ALA A 60 -0.92 -13.76 2.65
C ALA A 60 0.33 -13.76 3.52
N VAL A 61 0.54 -14.81 4.32
CA VAL A 61 1.74 -14.98 5.13
C VAL A 61 2.65 -16.04 4.55
N TYR A 62 3.93 -15.77 4.59
CA TYR A 62 5.04 -16.67 4.27
C TYR A 62 5.91 -16.81 5.51
N GLY A 63 6.26 -18.02 5.90
CA GLY A 63 6.97 -18.27 7.15
C GLY A 63 7.92 -19.43 7.05
N PHE A 64 9.07 -19.29 7.70
CA PHE A 64 10.14 -20.26 7.72
C PHE A 64 10.62 -20.50 9.15
N THR A 65 11.08 -21.72 9.37
CA THR A 65 11.97 -22.08 10.47
C THR A 65 13.32 -22.52 9.89
N GLN A 66 14.29 -22.82 10.75
CA GLN A 66 15.54 -23.45 10.31
C GLN A 66 15.33 -24.85 9.67
N ASN A 67 14.15 -25.45 9.85
CA ASN A 67 13.80 -26.77 9.31
C ASN A 67 13.01 -26.68 7.99
N GLY A 68 12.70 -25.47 7.49
CA GLY A 68 11.98 -25.27 6.24
C GLY A 68 10.80 -24.30 6.35
N GLN A 69 10.09 -24.22 5.26
CA GLN A 69 8.91 -23.35 5.12
C GLN A 69 7.70 -23.97 5.84
N ILE A 70 7.01 -23.15 6.64
CA ILE A 70 5.81 -23.53 7.40
C ILE A 70 4.55 -22.80 6.94
N PHE A 71 4.69 -21.63 6.31
CA PHE A 71 3.61 -20.92 5.64
C PHE A 71 4.03 -20.57 4.21
N ASN A 72 3.16 -20.85 3.26
CA ASN A 72 3.39 -20.56 1.84
C ASN A 72 2.17 -19.88 1.21
N GLY A 73 2.02 -18.59 1.50
CA GLY A 73 0.88 -17.80 1.04
C GLY A 73 -0.42 -18.14 1.79
N GLU A 74 -0.32 -18.58 3.05
CA GLU A 74 -1.50 -18.87 3.87
C GLU A 74 -2.33 -17.60 4.07
N LYS A 75 -3.65 -17.72 3.83
CA LYS A 75 -4.57 -16.60 4.02
C LYS A 75 -4.82 -16.36 5.51
N VAL A 76 -4.47 -15.16 5.95
CA VAL A 76 -4.83 -14.67 7.28
C VAL A 76 -5.89 -13.60 7.11
N ALA A 77 -7.05 -13.78 7.69
CA ALA A 77 -8.18 -12.88 7.56
C ALA A 77 -8.65 -12.36 8.92
N LYS A 78 -9.14 -11.12 8.92
CA LYS A 78 -9.77 -10.54 10.09
C LYS A 78 -11.10 -11.25 10.31
N GLY A 79 -11.34 -11.74 11.53
CA GLY A 79 -12.60 -12.39 11.88
C GLY A 79 -13.80 -11.48 11.61
N GLY A 80 -15.00 -12.09 11.42
CA GLY A 80 -16.24 -11.33 11.20
C GLY A 80 -16.55 -10.37 12.35
N ALA A 81 -17.63 -9.59 12.24
CA ALA A 81 -17.98 -8.46 13.11
C ALA A 81 -17.97 -8.74 14.65
N ALA A 82 -18.00 -10.01 15.04
CA ALA A 82 -17.92 -10.45 16.43
C ALA A 82 -16.49 -10.88 16.87
N SER A 83 -15.50 -10.89 15.97
CA SER A 83 -14.13 -11.34 16.27
C SER A 83 -13.16 -10.18 16.04
N THR A 84 -12.39 -9.84 17.06
CA THR A 84 -11.33 -8.81 16.99
C THR A 84 -9.98 -9.39 16.53
N GLY A 85 -9.90 -10.70 16.29
CA GLY A 85 -8.67 -11.42 16.00
C GLY A 85 -8.46 -11.74 14.52
N TRP A 86 -7.24 -12.10 14.20
CA TRP A 86 -6.83 -12.64 12.91
C TRP A 86 -6.87 -14.17 12.97
N SER A 87 -7.37 -14.82 11.92
CA SER A 87 -7.50 -16.28 11.83
C SER A 87 -7.02 -16.79 10.47
N TYR A 88 -6.65 -18.08 10.45
CA TYR A 88 -6.24 -18.79 9.23
C TYR A 88 -6.56 -20.30 9.40
N ASP A 89 -6.58 -21.06 8.30
CA ASP A 89 -7.12 -22.43 8.32
C ASP A 89 -6.07 -23.49 8.71
N ASN A 90 -4.86 -23.43 8.14
CA ASN A 90 -3.81 -24.44 8.34
C ASN A 90 -2.95 -24.13 9.57
N VAL A 91 -3.52 -24.33 10.75
CA VAL A 91 -2.91 -23.91 12.01
C VAL A 91 -1.52 -24.49 12.21
N GLN A 92 -0.54 -23.60 12.42
CA GLN A 92 0.85 -23.93 12.78
C GLN A 92 1.08 -23.61 14.26
N TYR A 93 2.05 -24.29 14.84
CA TYR A 93 2.32 -24.20 16.27
C TYR A 93 3.75 -23.76 16.54
N TRP A 94 3.93 -23.06 17.67
CA TRP A 94 5.25 -22.75 18.16
C TRP A 94 5.97 -24.04 18.63
N VAL A 95 7.16 -24.29 18.10
CA VAL A 95 8.02 -25.40 18.50
C VAL A 95 9.21 -24.83 19.28
N PRO A 96 9.41 -25.24 20.54
CA PRO A 96 10.54 -24.77 21.34
C PRO A 96 11.88 -25.01 20.65
N GLY A 97 12.78 -24.02 20.76
CA GLY A 97 14.12 -24.07 20.14
C GLY A 97 14.14 -23.67 18.67
N ASN A 98 13.00 -23.49 18.01
CA ASN A 98 12.97 -22.99 16.65
C ASN A 98 13.14 -21.48 16.60
N THR A 99 13.76 -21.04 15.49
CA THR A 99 13.79 -19.66 15.04
C THR A 99 12.79 -19.49 13.92
N TYR A 100 12.02 -18.40 13.94
CA TYR A 100 10.95 -18.12 12.97
C TYR A 100 11.19 -16.83 12.25
N THR A 101 11.03 -16.85 10.92
CA THR A 101 11.12 -15.67 10.07
C THR A 101 9.86 -15.58 9.21
N PHE A 102 9.20 -14.43 9.24
CA PHE A 102 7.96 -14.21 8.52
C PHE A 102 8.08 -13.07 7.52
N GLY A 103 7.26 -13.14 6.47
CA GLY A 103 6.96 -12.05 5.55
C GLY A 103 5.49 -12.12 5.15
N ALA A 104 4.90 -11.00 4.81
CA ALA A 104 3.49 -10.99 4.39
C ALA A 104 3.24 -9.96 3.29
N ILE A 105 2.30 -10.29 2.40
CA ILE A 105 1.80 -9.41 1.34
C ILE A 105 0.30 -9.20 1.55
N ALA A 106 -0.15 -7.97 1.37
CA ALA A 106 -1.57 -7.61 1.41
C ALA A 106 -1.96 -6.74 0.21
N PRO A 107 -3.23 -6.79 -0.21
CA PRO A 107 -4.27 -7.72 0.22
C PRO A 107 -4.01 -9.15 -0.26
N TYR A 108 -4.69 -10.14 0.32
CA TYR A 108 -4.55 -11.55 -0.08
C TYR A 108 -4.80 -11.80 -1.58
N SER A 109 -5.60 -10.98 -2.23
CA SER A 109 -5.89 -11.08 -3.66
C SER A 109 -4.65 -11.06 -4.57
N VAL A 110 -3.53 -10.51 -4.10
CA VAL A 110 -2.26 -10.50 -4.86
C VAL A 110 -1.38 -11.74 -4.59
N ALA A 111 -1.76 -12.62 -3.68
CA ALA A 111 -0.96 -13.80 -3.28
C ALA A 111 -0.65 -14.74 -4.46
N GLY A 112 -1.57 -14.86 -5.41
CA GLY A 112 -1.38 -15.68 -6.62
C GLY A 112 -0.28 -15.18 -7.56
N ASN A 113 0.19 -13.95 -7.38
CA ASN A 113 1.24 -13.32 -8.18
C ASN A 113 2.60 -13.34 -7.48
N VAL A 114 2.69 -13.97 -6.30
CA VAL A 114 3.94 -14.10 -5.53
C VAL A 114 4.70 -15.34 -6.01
N SER A 115 5.98 -15.17 -6.24
CA SER A 115 6.92 -16.20 -6.67
C SER A 115 8.26 -16.06 -5.95
N ASN A 116 9.17 -17.00 -6.18
CA ASN A 116 10.54 -16.99 -5.68
C ASN A 116 10.65 -16.76 -4.16
N VAL A 117 9.70 -17.33 -3.40
CA VAL A 117 9.68 -17.20 -1.94
C VAL A 117 10.81 -18.01 -1.34
N THR A 118 11.74 -17.32 -0.67
CA THR A 118 12.97 -17.94 -0.13
C THR A 118 13.36 -17.34 1.21
N LEU A 119 14.06 -18.14 2.01
CA LEU A 119 14.83 -17.65 3.15
C LEU A 119 16.27 -18.18 3.02
N PRO A 120 17.20 -17.42 2.44
CA PRO A 120 18.61 -17.83 2.36
C PRO A 120 19.20 -18.09 3.74
N THR A 121 20.18 -19.01 3.80
CA THR A 121 20.89 -19.33 5.06
C THR A 121 21.49 -18.07 5.67
N GLY A 122 21.18 -17.82 6.94
CA GLY A 122 21.62 -16.64 7.66
C GLY A 122 20.79 -15.38 7.40
N ALA A 123 19.80 -15.42 6.50
CA ALA A 123 18.90 -14.30 6.31
C ALA A 123 17.87 -14.21 7.46
N THR A 124 17.53 -12.97 7.80
CA THR A 124 16.53 -12.65 8.83
C THR A 124 15.22 -12.09 8.23
N LYS A 125 15.10 -12.11 6.91
CA LYS A 125 13.95 -11.61 6.14
C LYS A 125 13.61 -12.60 5.02
N VAL A 126 12.31 -12.78 4.78
CA VAL A 126 11.81 -13.59 3.67
C VAL A 126 11.95 -12.81 2.38
N GLY A 127 12.64 -13.39 1.38
CA GLY A 127 12.70 -12.85 0.02
C GLY A 127 11.54 -13.35 -0.83
N MET A 128 11.00 -12.51 -1.71
CA MET A 128 9.97 -12.89 -2.67
C MET A 128 9.90 -11.91 -3.85
N GLU A 129 9.25 -12.32 -4.91
CA GLU A 129 8.88 -11.46 -6.04
C GLU A 129 7.37 -11.40 -6.17
N VAL A 130 6.83 -10.22 -6.47
CA VAL A 130 5.40 -9.99 -6.66
C VAL A 130 5.18 -9.34 -8.02
N ALA A 131 4.63 -10.09 -8.96
CA ALA A 131 4.18 -9.52 -10.22
C ALA A 131 2.91 -8.69 -9.98
N PHE A 132 2.92 -7.42 -10.37
CA PHE A 132 1.84 -6.50 -10.08
C PHE A 132 1.35 -5.81 -11.34
N THR A 133 0.03 -5.72 -11.47
CA THR A 133 -0.65 -4.97 -12.53
C THR A 133 -1.45 -3.85 -11.91
N ASN A 134 -1.15 -2.60 -12.30
CA ASN A 134 -1.89 -1.42 -11.89
C ASN A 134 -3.05 -1.14 -12.85
N THR A 135 -4.09 -0.50 -12.37
CA THR A 135 -5.27 -0.09 -13.14
C THR A 135 -5.69 1.32 -12.72
N ASP A 136 -6.51 2.00 -13.52
CA ASP A 136 -7.06 3.30 -13.13
C ASP A 136 -8.23 3.16 -12.14
N ALA A 137 -9.15 2.25 -12.43
CA ALA A 137 -10.28 1.95 -11.55
C ALA A 137 -9.95 0.79 -10.60
N ASN A 138 -10.48 0.84 -9.37
CA ASN A 138 -10.28 -0.21 -8.36
C ASN A 138 -8.80 -0.52 -8.10
N GLN A 139 -8.00 0.52 -7.93
CA GLN A 139 -6.59 0.38 -7.62
C GLN A 139 -6.38 -0.45 -6.35
N VAL A 140 -5.39 -1.32 -6.40
CA VAL A 140 -4.98 -2.14 -5.27
C VAL A 140 -3.76 -1.50 -4.62
N ASP A 141 -3.84 -1.22 -3.33
CA ASP A 141 -2.69 -0.79 -2.54
C ASP A 141 -1.87 -2.01 -2.14
N LEU A 142 -0.71 -2.17 -2.79
CA LEU A 142 0.19 -3.27 -2.50
C LEU A 142 0.97 -2.98 -1.23
N LEU A 143 0.81 -3.86 -0.23
CA LEU A 143 1.42 -3.72 1.08
C LEU A 143 2.35 -4.90 1.38
N HIS A 144 3.44 -4.65 2.09
CA HIS A 144 4.38 -5.67 2.55
C HIS A 144 4.69 -5.49 4.04
N ALA A 145 4.76 -6.61 4.78
CA ALA A 145 5.22 -6.65 6.16
C ALA A 145 6.37 -7.65 6.32
N GLU A 146 7.39 -7.22 7.07
CA GLU A 146 8.54 -8.05 7.45
C GLU A 146 8.82 -7.92 8.96
N PRO A 147 8.11 -8.68 9.79
CA PRO A 147 8.35 -8.65 11.23
C PRO A 147 9.76 -9.12 11.58
N ALA A 148 10.26 -8.66 12.71
CA ALA A 148 11.55 -9.11 13.22
C ALA A 148 11.56 -10.63 13.39
N GLN A 149 12.71 -11.24 13.14
CA GLN A 149 12.92 -12.67 13.39
C GLN A 149 12.65 -13.00 14.86
N ILE A 150 11.93 -14.08 15.10
CA ILE A 150 11.58 -14.54 16.44
C ILE A 150 12.53 -15.68 16.82
N THR A 151 13.30 -15.47 17.87
CA THR A 151 14.25 -16.44 18.43
C THR A 151 13.92 -16.76 19.87
N GLY A 152 14.49 -17.80 20.43
CA GLY A 152 14.32 -18.14 21.84
C GLY A 152 12.92 -18.61 22.21
N VAL A 153 12.21 -19.23 21.27
CA VAL A 153 10.88 -19.81 21.50
C VAL A 153 11.00 -20.92 22.55
N THR A 154 10.21 -20.79 23.63
CA THR A 154 10.12 -21.77 24.72
C THR A 154 8.78 -22.50 24.69
N ALA A 155 8.61 -23.53 25.51
CA ALA A 155 7.34 -24.27 25.62
C ALA A 155 6.16 -23.38 26.08
N SER A 156 6.45 -22.27 26.77
CA SER A 156 5.46 -21.31 27.23
C SER A 156 5.26 -20.11 26.31
N TYR A 157 5.91 -20.09 25.13
CA TYR A 157 5.81 -18.96 24.19
C TYR A 157 4.39 -18.87 23.61
N THR A 158 3.79 -17.68 23.73
CA THR A 158 2.40 -17.42 23.29
C THR A 158 2.24 -16.10 22.52
N ALA A 159 3.32 -15.31 22.36
CA ALA A 159 3.20 -14.02 21.72
C ALA A 159 2.83 -14.18 20.24
N PRO A 160 1.82 -13.44 19.76
CA PRO A 160 1.50 -13.42 18.34
C PRO A 160 2.55 -12.66 17.54
N VAL A 161 2.64 -12.98 16.24
CA VAL A 161 3.48 -12.24 15.30
C VAL A 161 2.84 -10.88 15.01
N SER A 162 3.57 -9.80 15.32
CA SER A 162 3.11 -8.44 15.03
C SER A 162 3.41 -8.07 13.58
N MET A 163 2.35 -7.74 12.80
CA MET A 163 2.45 -7.41 11.37
C MET A 163 2.29 -5.90 11.16
N THR A 164 3.37 -5.23 10.77
CA THR A 164 3.34 -3.82 10.35
C THR A 164 3.52 -3.76 8.85
N PHE A 165 2.47 -3.34 8.14
CA PHE A 165 2.47 -3.25 6.69
C PHE A 165 2.92 -1.87 6.22
N ASN A 166 3.76 -1.85 5.19
CA ASN A 166 4.25 -0.66 4.53
C ASN A 166 3.78 -0.63 3.08
N HIS A 167 3.40 0.54 2.59
CA HIS A 167 3.00 0.76 1.21
C HIS A 167 4.18 0.52 0.25
N GLN A 168 3.90 -0.15 -0.85
CA GLN A 168 4.91 -0.48 -1.87
C GLN A 168 4.74 0.33 -3.16
N LEU A 169 3.70 1.13 -3.28
CA LEU A 169 3.43 2.03 -4.40
C LEU A 169 3.72 3.48 -4.01
N SER A 170 3.82 4.35 -5.01
CA SER A 170 3.80 5.80 -4.80
C SER A 170 2.36 6.30 -4.93
N LYS A 171 1.97 7.29 -4.11
CA LYS A 171 0.69 7.97 -4.23
C LYS A 171 0.89 9.37 -4.82
N VAL A 172 0.05 9.77 -5.75
CA VAL A 172 0.16 11.02 -6.50
C VAL A 172 -1.16 11.78 -6.46
N LYS A 173 -1.08 13.10 -6.33
CA LYS A 173 -2.18 14.04 -6.55
C LYS A 173 -1.69 15.29 -7.27
N PHE A 174 -2.62 16.09 -7.76
CA PHE A 174 -2.36 17.36 -8.43
C PHE A 174 -3.06 18.50 -7.71
N SER A 175 -2.39 19.65 -7.65
CA SER A 175 -2.97 20.90 -7.20
C SER A 175 -2.69 22.03 -8.22
N PHE A 176 -3.63 22.95 -8.34
CA PHE A 176 -3.55 24.04 -9.30
C PHE A 176 -3.83 25.38 -8.59
N GLN A 177 -2.93 26.32 -8.77
CA GLN A 177 -3.07 27.67 -8.24
C GLN A 177 -3.42 28.63 -9.37
N ASN A 178 -4.48 29.44 -9.17
CA ASN A 178 -4.78 30.54 -10.06
C ASN A 178 -3.87 31.75 -9.75
N SER A 179 -2.94 32.07 -10.66
CA SER A 179 -2.01 33.18 -10.62
C SER A 179 -2.25 34.14 -11.80
N VAL A 180 -3.43 34.12 -12.41
CA VAL A 180 -3.77 34.95 -13.57
C VAL A 180 -3.87 36.44 -13.20
N GLY A 181 -4.38 36.73 -12.01
CA GLY A 181 -4.56 38.10 -11.53
C GLY A 181 -5.99 38.40 -11.10
N GLU A 182 -6.20 39.61 -10.58
CA GLU A 182 -7.48 40.02 -10.02
C GLU A 182 -8.59 40.08 -11.10
N GLY A 183 -9.77 39.56 -10.70
CA GLY A 183 -10.95 39.50 -11.57
C GLY A 183 -10.96 38.32 -12.55
N TYR A 184 -9.91 37.47 -12.53
CA TYR A 184 -9.87 36.24 -13.32
C TYR A 184 -10.10 35.02 -12.47
N ASN A 185 -10.85 34.06 -13.02
CA ASN A 185 -11.13 32.74 -12.46
C ASN A 185 -10.66 31.67 -13.43
N VAL A 186 -10.28 30.53 -12.90
CA VAL A 186 -9.87 29.35 -13.69
C VAL A 186 -10.67 28.14 -13.24
N LYS A 187 -11.05 27.28 -14.18
CA LYS A 187 -11.48 25.90 -13.89
C LYS A 187 -10.51 24.95 -14.54
N VAL A 188 -10.19 23.86 -13.85
CA VAL A 188 -9.34 22.78 -14.38
C VAL A 188 -10.11 21.46 -14.34
N SER A 189 -10.10 20.76 -15.45
CA SER A 189 -10.82 19.49 -15.61
C SER A 189 -9.98 18.44 -16.36
N ASN A 190 -10.40 17.17 -16.26
CA ASN A 190 -9.82 16.05 -16.99
C ASN A 190 -8.32 15.88 -16.73
N VAL A 191 -7.88 16.02 -15.48
CA VAL A 191 -6.48 15.85 -15.10
C VAL A 191 -6.11 14.36 -15.21
N LYS A 192 -5.10 14.05 -16.02
CA LYS A 192 -4.66 12.68 -16.29
C LYS A 192 -3.15 12.58 -16.40
N ILE A 193 -2.58 11.45 -15.95
CA ILE A 193 -1.31 10.93 -16.46
C ILE A 193 -1.63 9.93 -17.56
N THR A 194 -1.03 10.08 -18.76
CA THR A 194 -1.40 9.26 -19.93
C THR A 194 -0.43 8.12 -20.22
N ASP A 195 0.66 8.03 -19.47
CA ASP A 195 1.77 7.12 -19.72
C ASP A 195 2.37 6.54 -18.42
N ALA A 196 1.52 6.19 -17.46
CA ALA A 196 1.95 5.47 -16.27
C ALA A 196 2.29 4.01 -16.59
N PHE A 197 3.14 3.40 -15.76
CA PHE A 197 3.43 1.98 -15.86
C PHE A 197 2.23 1.15 -15.41
N LYS A 198 1.83 0.22 -16.28
CA LYS A 198 0.75 -0.73 -16.01
C LYS A 198 1.25 -1.94 -15.24
N GLU A 199 2.46 -2.40 -15.50
CA GLU A 199 2.99 -3.64 -14.94
C GLU A 199 4.39 -3.43 -14.36
N GLY A 200 4.73 -4.24 -13.36
CA GLY A 200 6.05 -4.28 -12.76
C GLY A 200 6.17 -5.44 -11.79
N THR A 201 7.39 -5.71 -11.37
CA THR A 201 7.71 -6.72 -10.35
C THR A 201 8.31 -6.06 -9.14
N LEU A 202 7.68 -6.23 -7.98
CA LEU A 202 8.27 -5.90 -6.70
C LEU A 202 9.18 -7.04 -6.26
N THR A 203 10.47 -6.75 -6.05
CA THR A 203 11.43 -7.67 -5.44
C THR A 203 11.62 -7.30 -3.99
N VAL A 204 11.24 -8.20 -3.09
CA VAL A 204 11.48 -8.11 -1.65
C VAL A 204 12.79 -8.82 -1.34
N ALA A 205 13.75 -8.11 -0.79
CA ALA A 205 15.07 -8.65 -0.44
C ALA A 205 15.58 -8.12 0.90
N ALA A 206 16.55 -8.79 1.47
CA ALA A 206 17.17 -8.37 2.74
C ALA A 206 17.78 -6.95 2.67
N THR A 207 18.20 -6.52 1.48
CA THR A 207 18.76 -5.19 1.20
C THR A 207 17.74 -4.10 1.03
N GLY A 208 16.45 -4.44 0.99
CA GLY A 208 15.32 -3.54 0.75
C GLY A 208 14.48 -3.96 -0.44
N ASN A 209 13.30 -3.35 -0.54
CA ASN A 209 12.35 -3.62 -1.60
C ASN A 209 12.64 -2.74 -2.82
N THR A 210 12.56 -3.31 -4.01
CA THR A 210 12.80 -2.59 -5.27
C THR A 210 11.78 -2.96 -6.32
N TRP A 211 11.47 -2.02 -7.20
CA TRP A 211 10.66 -2.26 -8.38
C TRP A 211 11.53 -2.46 -9.62
N GLY A 212 11.14 -3.40 -10.46
CA GLY A 212 11.77 -3.71 -11.74
C GLY A 212 10.77 -4.24 -12.77
N GLY A 213 11.24 -4.54 -13.97
CA GLY A 213 10.40 -5.14 -15.02
C GLY A 213 9.28 -4.25 -15.56
N GLN A 214 9.33 -2.92 -15.33
CA GLN A 214 8.35 -1.98 -15.87
C GLN A 214 8.56 -1.81 -17.38
N THR A 215 7.75 -2.47 -18.17
CA THR A 215 7.86 -2.47 -19.64
C THR A 215 6.68 -1.84 -20.36
N ASP A 216 5.49 -1.87 -19.77
CA ASP A 216 4.26 -1.31 -20.33
C ASP A 216 3.95 0.06 -19.70
N LYS A 217 4.13 1.12 -20.50
CA LYS A 217 3.91 2.52 -20.11
C LYS A 217 2.66 3.08 -20.80
N THR A 218 1.56 2.34 -20.79
CA THR A 218 0.33 2.68 -21.51
C THR A 218 -0.86 2.96 -20.58
N LEU A 219 -0.66 2.89 -19.26
CA LEU A 219 -1.74 3.12 -18.32
C LEU A 219 -2.10 4.61 -18.23
N GLU A 220 -3.36 4.94 -18.52
CA GLU A 220 -3.93 6.24 -18.23
C GLU A 220 -4.49 6.23 -16.80
N LEU A 221 -4.05 7.21 -15.98
CA LEU A 221 -4.56 7.44 -14.63
C LEU A 221 -5.38 8.73 -14.62
N ASN A 222 -6.66 8.62 -14.26
CA ASN A 222 -7.61 9.72 -14.25
C ASN A 222 -7.76 10.31 -12.84
N PHE A 223 -7.23 11.50 -12.63
CA PHE A 223 -7.32 12.24 -11.38
C PHE A 223 -8.63 13.04 -11.25
N GLY A 224 -9.46 13.06 -12.30
CA GLY A 224 -10.72 13.78 -12.32
C GLY A 224 -10.57 15.29 -12.55
N ASN A 225 -11.55 16.04 -12.09
CA ASN A 225 -11.55 17.48 -12.14
C ASN A 225 -10.87 18.09 -10.90
N VAL A 226 -10.52 19.35 -10.96
CA VAL A 226 -10.11 20.11 -9.76
C VAL A 226 -11.36 20.58 -9.05
N VAL A 227 -11.47 20.24 -7.76
CA VAL A 227 -12.69 20.37 -6.98
C VAL A 227 -12.52 21.32 -5.80
N ALA A 228 -13.63 21.76 -5.23
CA ALA A 228 -13.62 22.52 -3.99
C ALA A 228 -13.15 21.65 -2.81
N ASP A 229 -12.56 22.25 -1.81
CA ASP A 229 -12.14 21.54 -0.59
C ASP A 229 -13.32 20.81 0.05
N GLY A 230 -13.11 19.52 0.35
CA GLY A 230 -14.14 18.67 0.94
C GLY A 230 -15.27 18.26 -0.01
N ALA A 231 -15.10 18.43 -1.33
CA ALA A 231 -16.08 18.00 -2.32
C ALA A 231 -16.35 16.48 -2.24
N THR A 232 -17.63 16.12 -2.40
CA THR A 232 -18.09 14.72 -2.41
C THR A 232 -18.41 14.20 -3.82
N ALA A 233 -18.26 15.07 -4.83
CA ALA A 233 -18.49 14.76 -6.23
C ALA A 233 -17.40 15.36 -7.11
N ASP A 234 -17.10 14.71 -8.22
CA ASP A 234 -16.13 15.14 -9.22
C ASP A 234 -16.71 16.23 -10.13
N GLU A 235 -16.93 17.42 -9.57
CA GLU A 235 -17.44 18.59 -10.29
C GLU A 235 -16.39 19.70 -10.29
N ALA A 236 -16.00 20.19 -11.49
CA ALA A 236 -14.96 21.18 -11.64
C ALA A 236 -15.32 22.49 -10.93
N ALA A 237 -14.53 22.85 -9.93
CA ALA A 237 -14.70 24.08 -9.15
C ALA A 237 -14.01 25.27 -9.76
N VAL A 238 -14.49 26.46 -9.41
CA VAL A 238 -13.82 27.72 -9.74
C VAL A 238 -12.65 27.95 -8.80
N ILE A 239 -11.45 28.06 -9.36
CA ILE A 239 -10.25 28.46 -8.66
C ILE A 239 -10.17 29.99 -8.70
N ALA A 240 -10.52 30.64 -7.60
CA ALA A 240 -10.44 32.11 -7.50
C ALA A 240 -8.99 32.58 -7.55
N ASN A 241 -8.78 33.86 -7.85
CA ASN A 241 -7.43 34.46 -7.85
C ASN A 241 -6.66 34.17 -6.57
N ALA A 242 -5.41 33.75 -6.69
CA ALA A 242 -4.49 33.33 -5.64
C ALA A 242 -4.90 32.06 -4.87
N ALA A 243 -6.07 31.46 -5.11
CA ALA A 243 -6.49 30.20 -4.51
C ALA A 243 -5.75 29.00 -5.14
N THR A 244 -5.66 27.92 -4.37
CA THR A 244 -5.16 26.61 -4.81
C THR A 244 -6.22 25.57 -4.50
N LEU A 245 -6.58 24.75 -5.48
CA LEU A 245 -7.47 23.61 -5.32
C LEU A 245 -6.82 22.33 -5.84
N GLU A 246 -7.35 21.18 -5.45
CA GLU A 246 -6.76 19.86 -5.72
C GLU A 246 -7.62 19.03 -6.69
N SER A 247 -6.99 18.08 -7.37
CA SER A 247 -7.70 17.06 -8.16
C SER A 247 -8.60 16.20 -7.27
N TYR A 248 -9.74 15.77 -7.83
CA TYR A 248 -10.72 14.98 -7.08
C TYR A 248 -10.15 13.66 -6.56
N ASN A 249 -9.36 12.96 -7.40
CA ASN A 249 -8.76 11.70 -7.04
C ASN A 249 -7.26 11.82 -6.77
N GLU A 250 -6.79 11.00 -5.84
CA GLU A 250 -5.39 10.58 -5.73
C GLU A 250 -5.23 9.24 -6.47
N LYS A 251 -4.03 8.94 -6.99
CA LYS A 251 -3.77 7.70 -7.72
C LYS A 251 -2.48 7.03 -7.24
N LEU A 252 -2.50 5.69 -7.28
CA LEU A 252 -1.35 4.88 -7.00
C LEU A 252 -0.56 4.62 -8.28
N MET A 253 0.76 4.71 -8.19
CA MET A 253 1.68 4.49 -9.30
C MET A 253 2.77 3.50 -8.90
N ILE A 254 3.19 2.66 -9.84
CA ILE A 254 4.39 1.83 -9.69
C ILE A 254 5.58 2.78 -9.60
N PRO A 255 6.38 2.74 -8.51
CA PRO A 255 7.54 3.60 -8.33
C PRO A 255 8.58 3.44 -9.45
N MET A 256 9.21 4.55 -9.81
CA MET A 256 10.31 4.55 -10.76
C MET A 256 11.34 5.63 -10.40
N GLY A 257 12.59 5.37 -10.71
CA GLY A 257 13.69 6.30 -10.43
C GLY A 257 13.62 7.63 -11.19
N SER A 258 14.54 8.52 -10.91
CA SER A 258 14.59 9.92 -11.40
C SER A 258 14.62 10.12 -12.92
N SER A 259 14.91 9.06 -13.68
CA SER A 259 14.86 9.09 -15.16
C SER A 259 13.44 9.00 -15.71
N ALA A 260 12.45 8.75 -14.86
CA ALA A 260 11.06 8.66 -15.27
C ALA A 260 10.54 10.02 -15.77
N LYS A 261 9.80 9.94 -16.88
CA LYS A 261 9.02 11.07 -17.39
C LYS A 261 7.58 10.63 -17.45
N TYR A 262 6.68 11.50 -17.03
CA TYR A 262 5.24 11.26 -17.15
C TYR A 262 4.59 12.43 -17.84
N THR A 263 3.64 12.14 -18.71
CA THR A 263 2.86 13.13 -19.43
C THR A 263 1.56 13.38 -18.67
N VAL A 264 1.36 14.63 -18.24
CA VAL A 264 0.12 15.12 -17.65
C VAL A 264 -0.67 15.84 -18.70
N THR A 265 -1.95 15.54 -18.83
CA THR A 265 -2.90 16.28 -19.66
C THR A 265 -4.03 16.81 -18.79
N PHE A 266 -4.53 18.00 -19.13
CA PHE A 266 -5.70 18.60 -18.49
C PHE A 266 -6.30 19.69 -19.37
N THR A 267 -7.51 20.12 -19.04
CA THR A 267 -8.19 21.25 -19.70
C THR A 267 -8.31 22.40 -18.71
N ALA A 268 -7.89 23.58 -19.10
CA ALA A 268 -8.06 24.82 -18.35
C ALA A 268 -9.07 25.74 -19.05
N GLU A 269 -10.06 26.22 -18.31
CA GLU A 269 -11.00 27.25 -18.75
C GLU A 269 -10.68 28.55 -18.03
N LEU A 270 -10.49 29.64 -18.81
CA LEU A 270 -10.20 30.97 -18.29
C LEU A 270 -11.45 31.85 -18.34
N TYR A 271 -11.77 32.45 -17.21
CA TYR A 271 -12.92 33.37 -17.05
C TYR A 271 -12.46 34.78 -16.61
N LYS A 272 -13.22 35.77 -17.01
CA LYS A 272 -13.18 37.15 -16.43
C LYS A 272 -14.53 37.41 -15.78
N GLY A 273 -14.56 37.46 -14.45
CA GLY A 273 -15.82 37.31 -13.72
C GLY A 273 -16.49 35.97 -14.09
N ASP A 274 -17.73 36.02 -14.59
CA ASP A 274 -18.49 34.86 -15.04
C ASP A 274 -18.42 34.60 -16.55
N VAL A 275 -17.63 35.42 -17.30
CA VAL A 275 -17.52 35.31 -18.75
C VAL A 275 -16.38 34.39 -19.12
N LEU A 276 -16.67 33.28 -19.81
CA LEU A 276 -15.66 32.37 -20.37
C LEU A 276 -14.88 33.09 -21.48
N LEU A 277 -13.57 33.21 -21.34
CA LEU A 277 -12.66 33.77 -22.33
C LEU A 277 -12.11 32.71 -23.28
N GLY A 278 -11.90 31.49 -22.81
CA GLY A 278 -11.43 30.39 -23.62
C GLY A 278 -11.25 29.09 -22.86
N THR A 279 -11.12 28.00 -23.62
CA THR A 279 -10.87 26.63 -23.14
C THR A 279 -9.58 26.13 -23.79
N TYR A 280 -8.63 25.68 -22.99
CA TYR A 280 -7.28 25.35 -23.41
C TYR A 280 -6.90 23.94 -22.94
N ASN A 281 -6.44 23.09 -23.86
CA ASN A 281 -5.93 21.75 -23.55
C ASN A 281 -4.43 21.81 -23.39
N HIS A 282 -3.95 21.26 -22.27
CA HIS A 282 -2.55 21.25 -21.94
C HIS A 282 -1.97 19.85 -21.92
N ARG A 283 -0.70 19.76 -22.31
CA ARG A 283 0.13 18.58 -22.22
C ARG A 283 1.48 18.98 -21.63
N VAL A 284 1.76 18.50 -20.42
CA VAL A 284 2.93 18.88 -19.63
C VAL A 284 3.72 17.64 -19.26
N GLU A 285 5.05 17.68 -19.32
CA GLU A 285 5.89 16.59 -18.85
C GLU A 285 6.38 16.84 -17.43
N ILE A 286 6.13 15.90 -16.52
CA ILE A 286 6.83 15.79 -15.24
C ILE A 286 8.16 15.13 -15.51
N LYS A 287 9.27 15.79 -15.14
CA LYS A 287 10.65 15.31 -15.35
C LYS A 287 11.43 15.33 -14.06
N ASN A 288 12.47 14.49 -13.98
CA ASN A 288 13.48 14.52 -12.90
C ASN A 288 12.90 14.31 -11.50
N VAL A 289 11.78 13.60 -11.38
CA VAL A 289 11.20 13.20 -10.11
C VAL A 289 11.47 11.71 -9.88
N GLU A 290 12.11 11.38 -8.76
CA GLU A 290 12.27 10.03 -8.29
C GLU A 290 11.01 9.62 -7.52
N PHE A 291 10.24 8.69 -8.07
CA PHE A 291 9.09 8.13 -7.39
C PHE A 291 9.54 6.97 -6.50
N LYS A 292 9.48 7.17 -5.20
CA LYS A 292 9.88 6.18 -4.19
C LYS A 292 8.68 5.38 -3.71
N LEU A 293 8.88 4.10 -3.43
CA LEU A 293 7.86 3.27 -2.81
C LEU A 293 7.50 3.81 -1.41
N GLY A 294 6.20 3.82 -1.11
CA GLY A 294 5.68 4.31 0.15
C GLY A 294 5.74 5.83 0.33
N TYR A 295 5.84 6.61 -0.75
CA TYR A 295 5.81 8.06 -0.69
C TYR A 295 4.60 8.65 -1.39
N CYS A 296 4.10 9.78 -0.85
CA CYS A 296 3.06 10.61 -1.46
C CYS A 296 3.69 11.83 -2.13
N TYR A 297 3.20 12.17 -3.30
CA TYR A 297 3.66 13.31 -4.10
C TYR A 297 2.49 14.24 -4.41
N ASP A 298 2.63 15.51 -4.08
CA ASP A 298 1.71 16.57 -4.50
C ASP A 298 2.40 17.44 -5.56
N PHE A 299 1.86 17.42 -6.77
CA PHE A 299 2.33 18.20 -7.91
C PHE A 299 1.48 19.46 -8.07
N LYS A 300 2.09 20.62 -7.88
CA LYS A 300 1.42 21.90 -7.99
C LYS A 300 1.81 22.64 -9.26
N ALA A 301 0.81 23.09 -10.03
CA ALA A 301 0.97 24.01 -11.14
C ALA A 301 0.47 25.40 -10.77
N SER A 302 1.23 26.45 -11.13
CA SER A 302 0.79 27.83 -11.08
C SER A 302 0.30 28.25 -12.47
N LEU A 303 -0.97 28.63 -12.57
CA LEU A 303 -1.63 29.00 -13.81
C LEU A 303 -1.63 30.51 -13.96
N THR A 304 -0.91 31.02 -14.95
CA THR A 304 -0.88 32.43 -15.34
C THR A 304 -1.66 32.66 -16.64
N HIS A 305 -1.94 33.88 -16.99
CA HIS A 305 -2.61 34.21 -18.26
C HIS A 305 -1.80 33.67 -19.46
N GLU A 306 -0.50 33.89 -19.43
CA GLU A 306 0.42 33.55 -20.51
C GLU A 306 0.52 32.04 -20.70
N ASN A 307 0.68 31.28 -19.61
CA ASN A 307 0.86 29.82 -19.73
C ASN A 307 -0.45 29.06 -20.00
N ILE A 308 -1.62 29.62 -19.60
CA ILE A 308 -2.91 29.03 -19.97
C ILE A 308 -3.20 29.24 -21.45
N THR A 309 -3.02 30.47 -21.94
CA THR A 309 -3.39 30.84 -23.32
C THR A 309 -2.38 30.36 -24.35
N GLY A 310 -1.18 29.96 -23.93
CA GLY A 310 -0.08 29.55 -24.81
C GLY A 310 0.48 30.73 -25.65
N GLN A 311 0.22 31.98 -25.25
CA GLN A 311 0.69 33.18 -25.98
C GLN A 311 2.19 33.41 -25.81
N ASP A 312 2.78 32.81 -24.78
CA ASP A 312 4.21 32.89 -24.54
C ASP A 312 4.77 31.45 -24.42
N GLU A 313 5.33 30.93 -25.51
CA GLU A 313 6.01 29.61 -25.55
C GLU A 313 7.22 29.57 -24.59
N LEU A 314 7.69 30.71 -24.08
CA LEU A 314 8.78 30.82 -23.12
C LEU A 314 8.32 30.56 -21.67
N ASN A 315 7.02 30.59 -21.41
CA ASN A 315 6.42 30.36 -20.09
C ASN A 315 5.56 29.07 -20.05
N PRO A 316 6.14 27.89 -20.18
CA PRO A 316 5.38 26.64 -20.12
C PRO A 316 4.77 26.45 -18.73
N ILE A 317 3.65 25.73 -18.65
CA ILE A 317 3.14 25.24 -17.38
C ILE A 317 4.13 24.20 -16.86
N GLU A 318 4.58 24.39 -15.63
CA GLU A 318 5.47 23.46 -14.94
C GLU A 318 4.82 22.96 -13.65
N PHE A 319 5.01 21.69 -13.36
CA PHE A 319 4.62 21.11 -12.09
C PHE A 319 5.81 21.09 -11.13
N ALA A 320 5.68 21.84 -10.04
CA ALA A 320 6.59 21.74 -8.91
C ALA A 320 6.10 20.67 -7.94
N VAL A 321 7.00 19.86 -7.42
CA VAL A 321 6.69 18.98 -6.30
C VAL A 321 6.67 19.84 -5.04
N THR A 322 5.50 20.10 -4.50
CA THR A 322 5.33 20.97 -3.31
C THR A 322 5.41 20.16 -2.01
N LYS A 323 5.09 18.87 -2.09
CA LYS A 323 5.10 18.00 -0.91
C LYS A 323 5.54 16.60 -1.30
N VAL A 324 6.54 16.07 -0.58
CA VAL A 324 6.94 14.67 -0.63
C VAL A 324 6.89 14.14 0.79
N GLU A 325 5.99 13.22 1.07
CA GLU A 325 5.80 12.66 2.40
C GLU A 325 6.05 11.16 2.38
N ASP A 326 6.75 10.67 3.42
CA ASP A 326 6.88 9.24 3.65
C ASP A 326 5.53 8.70 4.16
N TRP A 327 4.82 8.01 3.29
CA TRP A 327 3.51 7.43 3.58
C TRP A 327 3.57 6.31 4.62
N ASN A 328 4.75 5.73 4.85
CA ASN A 328 4.97 4.65 5.82
C ASN A 328 5.37 5.17 7.22
N LYS A 329 5.58 6.47 7.41
CA LYS A 329 5.93 7.03 8.71
C LYS A 329 4.76 7.79 9.29
N ALA A 330 4.37 7.43 10.53
CA ALA A 330 3.50 8.27 11.33
C ALA A 330 4.18 9.62 11.58
N ASP A 331 3.42 10.73 11.49
CA ASP A 331 3.87 12.11 11.65
C ASP A 331 5.01 12.26 12.65
N VAL A 332 6.21 12.44 12.12
CA VAL A 332 7.25 13.23 12.78
C VAL A 332 7.46 14.42 11.85
N ASP A 333 6.96 15.54 12.25
CA ASP A 333 7.08 16.84 11.62
C ASP A 333 8.54 17.13 11.23
N LYS A 334 8.95 16.68 10.05
CA LYS A 334 10.22 17.01 9.42
C LYS A 334 9.95 17.24 7.94
N GLY A 335 9.70 18.50 7.62
CA GLY A 335 9.81 18.97 6.24
C GLY A 335 11.12 18.47 5.66
N LEU A 336 11.03 17.51 4.74
CA LEU A 336 12.16 17.16 3.90
C LEU A 336 12.44 18.37 3.03
N ASN A 337 13.57 19.04 3.30
CA ASN A 337 14.11 20.02 2.37
C ASN A 337 14.37 19.27 1.06
N VAL A 338 13.49 19.44 0.10
CA VAL A 338 13.77 19.10 -1.30
C VAL A 338 14.89 20.04 -1.71
N PRO A 339 16.07 19.56 -2.14
CA PRO A 339 17.08 20.44 -2.69
C PRO A 339 16.46 21.07 -3.95
N THR A 340 16.16 22.37 -3.90
CA THR A 340 15.94 23.17 -5.08
C THR A 340 17.29 23.24 -5.80
N THR A 341 17.52 22.36 -6.76
CA THR A 341 18.55 22.61 -7.76
C THR A 341 18.06 23.75 -8.62
N GLN A 342 18.34 24.96 -8.21
CA GLN A 342 18.42 26.10 -9.09
C GLN A 342 19.55 25.79 -10.09
N SER A 343 19.19 25.38 -11.31
CA SER A 343 20.13 25.47 -12.44
C SER A 343 20.12 26.92 -12.89
N GLY A 344 21.07 27.66 -12.36
CA GLY A 344 21.45 28.92 -12.95
C GLY A 344 22.20 28.69 -14.25
N ILE A 345 21.85 29.52 -15.23
CA ILE A 345 22.51 29.88 -16.49
C ILE A 345 22.45 28.82 -17.58
#